data_3e158f832a38d105553084fad7a7b969
#
_entry.id   3e158f832a38d105553084fad7a7b969
#
_cell.length_a   1.000
_cell.length_b   1.000
_cell.length_c   1.000
_cell.angle_alpha   90.00
_cell.angle_beta   90.00
_cell.angle_gamma   90.00
#
_symmetry.space_group_name_H-M   'P 1'
#
loop_
_entity.id
_entity.type
_entity.pdbx_description
1 polymer ?
#
loop_
_entity_poly.entity_id
_entity_poly.type
_entity_poly.pdbx_seq_one_letter_code
_entity_poly.pdbx_strand_id
1 'polypeptide(L)'
;MSRLETGQTAPAFTLNDHAGRSVSLSDFAGRNLIIFFYPAAMTPGCTTEACDFRDSLVRLQRAGYHVVGISPDKQEKLAKFVEKESLTYPLLSDTDRAVMDAYGAYGEKTLYGKKVTGVIRSTIVVGPDGKVVLPKYNVKATGHVAALSKALGLD
;
A
#
# COMPACT_ATOMS: atom_id res chain seq x y z
N MET A 1 -7.83 -14.03 7.29
CA MET A 1 -7.59 -14.23 5.86
C MET A 1 -6.17 -14.64 5.60
N SER A 2 -5.99 -15.48 4.62
CA SER A 2 -4.67 -15.94 4.24
C SER A 2 -3.91 -14.87 3.48
N ARG A 3 -2.59 -14.86 3.65
CA ARG A 3 -1.70 -14.01 2.86
C ARG A 3 -1.71 -14.45 1.40
N LEU A 4 -1.54 -13.49 0.51
CA LEU A 4 -1.43 -13.78 -0.91
C LEU A 4 -0.05 -14.31 -1.26
N GLU A 5 0.02 -15.12 -2.30
CA GLU A 5 1.27 -15.66 -2.82
C GLU A 5 1.47 -15.21 -4.26
N THR A 6 2.74 -15.20 -4.69
CA THR A 6 3.09 -14.89 -6.07
C THR A 6 2.31 -15.79 -7.04
N GLY A 7 1.71 -15.17 -8.05
CA GLY A 7 0.93 -15.86 -9.07
C GLY A 7 -0.56 -15.93 -8.80
N GLN A 8 -1.00 -15.62 -7.56
CA GLN A 8 -2.43 -15.56 -7.27
C GLN A 8 -3.06 -14.30 -7.87
N THR A 9 -4.33 -14.39 -8.24
CA THR A 9 -5.08 -13.22 -8.69
C THR A 9 -5.28 -12.26 -7.52
N ALA A 10 -4.89 -11.00 -7.71
CA ALA A 10 -5.10 -9.97 -6.70
C ALA A 10 -6.60 -9.70 -6.53
N PRO A 11 -7.10 -9.58 -5.29
CA PRO A 11 -8.52 -9.25 -5.08
C PRO A 11 -8.89 -7.91 -5.69
N ALA A 12 -10.03 -7.87 -6.41
CA ALA A 12 -10.55 -6.63 -6.94
C ALA A 12 -10.97 -5.69 -5.81
N PHE A 13 -10.82 -4.39 -6.03
CA PHE A 13 -11.29 -3.39 -5.07
C PHE A 13 -11.72 -2.12 -5.79
N THR A 14 -12.56 -1.36 -5.12
CA THR A 14 -12.91 0.01 -5.48
C THR A 14 -13.03 0.81 -4.19
N LEU A 15 -12.18 1.83 -4.05
CA LEU A 15 -12.11 2.68 -2.86
C LEU A 15 -12.03 4.13 -3.29
N ASN A 16 -12.47 5.04 -2.42
CA ASN A 16 -12.27 6.47 -2.65
C ASN A 16 -10.87 6.89 -2.23
N ASP A 17 -10.25 7.76 -3.04
CA ASP A 17 -8.97 8.33 -2.70
C ASP A 17 -9.14 9.55 -1.78
N HIS A 18 -8.02 10.18 -1.41
CA HIS A 18 -7.99 11.36 -0.54
C HIS A 18 -8.77 12.56 -1.10
N ALA A 19 -9.00 12.61 -2.41
CA ALA A 19 -9.76 13.69 -3.06
C ALA A 19 -11.23 13.30 -3.32
N GLY A 20 -11.65 12.11 -2.89
CA GLY A 20 -13.01 11.62 -3.09
C GLY A 20 -13.24 10.95 -4.44
N ARG A 21 -12.19 10.70 -5.20
CA ARG A 21 -12.30 10.01 -6.49
C ARG A 21 -12.32 8.51 -6.28
N SER A 22 -13.13 7.81 -7.08
CA SER A 22 -13.17 6.35 -7.06
C SER A 22 -11.96 5.77 -7.78
N VAL A 23 -11.23 4.88 -7.10
CA VAL A 23 -10.06 4.20 -7.65
C VAL A 23 -10.26 2.70 -7.53
N SER A 24 -10.11 1.99 -8.63
CA SER A 24 -10.27 0.53 -8.70
C SER A 24 -8.99 -0.13 -9.15
N LEU A 25 -8.79 -1.37 -8.73
CA LEU A 25 -7.67 -2.18 -9.22
C LEU A 25 -7.67 -2.24 -10.76
N SER A 26 -8.84 -2.36 -11.37
CA SER A 26 -8.98 -2.42 -12.83
C SER A 26 -8.49 -1.17 -13.55
N ASP A 27 -8.38 -0.03 -12.86
CA ASP A 27 -7.82 1.19 -13.46
C ASP A 27 -6.34 1.02 -13.82
N PHE A 28 -5.68 0.02 -13.24
CA PHE A 28 -4.26 -0.27 -13.48
C PHE A 28 -4.05 -1.50 -14.34
N ALA A 29 -5.09 -2.01 -14.99
CA ALA A 29 -4.97 -3.15 -15.90
C ALA A 29 -3.92 -2.86 -16.99
N GLY A 30 -3.03 -3.82 -17.24
CA GLY A 30 -1.93 -3.63 -18.18
C GLY A 30 -0.72 -2.88 -17.60
N ARG A 31 -0.74 -2.57 -16.32
CA ARG A 31 0.33 -1.81 -15.64
C ARG A 31 0.75 -2.51 -14.35
N ASN A 32 1.96 -2.21 -13.89
CA ASN A 32 2.43 -2.68 -12.58
C ASN A 32 1.96 -1.72 -11.50
N LEU A 33 1.39 -2.26 -10.41
CA LEU A 33 0.88 -1.48 -9.30
C LEU A 33 1.53 -1.91 -7.99
N ILE A 34 2.08 -0.96 -7.25
CA ILE A 34 2.57 -1.16 -5.89
C ILE A 34 1.48 -0.68 -4.94
N ILE A 35 0.95 -1.58 -4.11
CA ILE A 35 -0.06 -1.27 -3.10
C ILE A 35 0.61 -1.41 -1.74
N PHE A 36 0.72 -0.33 -0.96
CA PHE A 36 1.21 -0.44 0.40
C PHE A 36 0.09 -0.19 1.41
N PHE A 37 0.00 -1.08 2.39
CA PHE A 37 -0.98 -1.02 3.47
C PHE A 37 -0.29 -0.52 4.74
N TYR A 38 -0.88 0.47 5.39
CA TYR A 38 -0.31 1.08 6.59
C TYR A 38 -1.40 1.37 7.60
N PRO A 39 -1.08 1.35 8.92
CA PRO A 39 -2.11 1.40 9.97
C PRO A 39 -2.75 2.77 10.17
N ALA A 40 -2.00 3.87 10.06
CA ALA A 40 -2.57 5.19 10.37
C ALA A 40 -1.78 6.33 9.75
N ALA A 41 -2.47 7.21 9.04
CA ALA A 41 -1.89 8.43 8.48
C ALA A 41 -1.33 9.33 9.59
N MET A 42 -0.28 10.07 9.26
CA MET A 42 0.37 11.06 10.13
C MET A 42 1.04 10.50 11.39
N THR A 43 1.24 9.18 11.45
CA THR A 43 2.09 8.57 12.47
C THR A 43 3.54 8.55 11.96
N PRO A 44 4.56 8.50 12.87
CA PRO A 44 5.97 8.59 12.42
C PRO A 44 6.38 7.54 11.40
N GLY A 45 6.08 6.26 11.62
CA GLY A 45 6.45 5.19 10.70
C GLY A 45 5.74 5.30 9.37
N CYS A 46 4.43 5.59 9.39
CA CYS A 46 3.66 5.74 8.15
C CYS A 46 4.09 6.96 7.36
N THR A 47 4.46 8.04 8.03
CA THR A 47 5.00 9.24 7.38
C THR A 47 6.33 8.93 6.69
N THR A 48 7.23 8.21 7.37
CA THR A 48 8.51 7.80 6.77
C THR A 48 8.29 6.96 5.51
N GLU A 49 7.45 5.95 5.58
CA GLU A 49 7.16 5.08 4.44
C GLU A 49 6.52 5.86 3.28
N ALA A 50 5.51 6.69 3.58
CA ALA A 50 4.81 7.46 2.56
C ALA A 50 5.72 8.46 1.86
N CYS A 51 6.61 9.13 2.62
CA CYS A 51 7.56 10.08 2.06
C CYS A 51 8.65 9.39 1.23
N ASP A 52 9.08 8.20 1.64
CA ASP A 52 10.05 7.42 0.87
C ASP A 52 9.46 7.01 -0.48
N PHE A 53 8.19 6.62 -0.53
CA PHE A 53 7.51 6.37 -1.81
C PHE A 53 7.37 7.64 -2.65
N ARG A 54 7.02 8.77 -2.01
CA ARG A 54 6.95 10.07 -2.70
C ARG A 54 8.29 10.40 -3.37
N ASP A 55 9.38 10.26 -2.61
CA ASP A 55 10.72 10.62 -3.10
C ASP A 55 11.22 9.68 -4.19
N SER A 56 10.71 8.45 -4.23
CA SER A 56 11.07 7.45 -5.24
C SER A 56 10.08 7.37 -6.40
N LEU A 57 8.99 8.13 -6.37
CA LEU A 57 7.87 7.93 -7.29
C LEU A 57 8.27 8.09 -8.75
N VAL A 58 9.03 9.14 -9.09
CA VAL A 58 9.43 9.38 -10.49
C VAL A 58 10.25 8.20 -11.02
N ARG A 59 11.18 7.69 -10.21
CA ARG A 59 11.99 6.53 -10.58
C ARG A 59 11.12 5.29 -10.77
N LEU A 60 10.17 5.06 -9.86
CA LEU A 60 9.25 3.92 -9.95
C LEU A 60 8.36 4.03 -11.19
N GLN A 61 7.83 5.22 -11.47
CA GLN A 61 7.00 5.45 -12.66
C GLN A 61 7.77 5.24 -13.95
N ARG A 62 9.02 5.67 -14.00
CA ARG A 62 9.88 5.44 -15.18
C ARG A 62 10.12 3.95 -15.41
N ALA A 63 10.10 3.16 -14.35
CA ALA A 63 10.24 1.71 -14.44
C ALA A 63 8.89 1.01 -14.73
N GLY A 64 7.80 1.76 -14.89
CA GLY A 64 6.48 1.23 -15.22
C GLY A 64 5.60 0.90 -14.03
N TYR A 65 5.91 1.41 -12.84
CA TYR A 65 5.16 1.13 -11.62
C TYR A 65 4.32 2.34 -11.20
N HIS A 66 3.09 2.07 -10.79
CA HIS A 66 2.23 3.02 -10.09
C HIS A 66 2.19 2.68 -8.61
N VAL A 67 1.87 3.65 -7.76
CA VAL A 67 1.84 3.47 -6.30
C VAL A 67 0.51 3.97 -5.76
N VAL A 68 -0.10 3.16 -4.88
CA VAL A 68 -1.24 3.59 -4.06
C VAL A 68 -1.00 3.15 -2.63
N GLY A 69 -1.42 3.97 -1.67
CA GLY A 69 -1.41 3.61 -0.26
C GLY A 69 -2.83 3.34 0.22
N ILE A 70 -3.03 2.36 1.08
CA ILE A 70 -4.34 2.00 1.62
C ILE A 70 -4.25 1.93 3.14
N SER A 71 -5.15 2.64 3.82
CA SER A 71 -5.28 2.62 5.28
C SER A 71 -6.76 2.63 5.69
N PRO A 72 -7.08 2.35 6.96
CA PRO A 72 -8.46 2.45 7.44
C PRO A 72 -8.89 3.89 7.77
N ASP A 73 -8.04 4.86 7.52
CA ASP A 73 -8.33 6.27 7.79
C ASP A 73 -9.46 6.79 6.90
N LYS A 74 -10.21 7.77 7.42
CA LYS A 74 -11.23 8.46 6.65
C LYS A 74 -10.59 9.38 5.61
N GLN A 75 -11.33 9.67 4.56
CA GLN A 75 -10.89 10.51 3.45
C GLN A 75 -10.30 11.85 3.90
N GLU A 76 -10.93 12.51 4.86
CA GLU A 76 -10.49 13.81 5.36
C GLU A 76 -9.10 13.75 5.97
N LYS A 77 -8.80 12.69 6.72
CA LYS A 77 -7.48 12.48 7.31
C LYS A 77 -6.44 12.20 6.23
N LEU A 78 -6.79 11.44 5.21
CA LEU A 78 -5.89 11.16 4.09
C LEU A 78 -5.59 12.43 3.30
N ALA A 79 -6.59 13.29 3.09
CA ALA A 79 -6.39 14.58 2.43
C ALA A 79 -5.39 15.45 3.19
N LYS A 80 -5.48 15.49 4.52
CA LYS A 80 -4.53 16.23 5.38
C LYS A 80 -3.13 15.65 5.26
N PHE A 81 -3.01 14.33 5.22
CA PHE A 81 -1.73 13.66 5.09
C PHE A 81 -1.06 14.00 3.74
N VAL A 82 -1.82 13.92 2.65
CA VAL A 82 -1.34 14.28 1.32
C VAL A 82 -0.85 15.74 1.29
N GLU A 83 -1.62 16.66 1.86
CA GLU A 83 -1.26 18.08 1.90
C GLU A 83 -0.01 18.31 2.73
N LYS A 84 0.01 17.77 3.94
CA LYS A 84 1.12 17.98 4.89
C LYS A 84 2.45 17.46 4.35
N GLU A 85 2.45 16.29 3.73
CA GLU A 85 3.68 15.63 3.24
C GLU A 85 3.90 15.80 1.74
N SER A 86 3.05 16.55 1.06
CA SER A 86 3.13 16.77 -0.40
C SER A 86 3.18 15.45 -1.19
N LEU A 87 2.32 14.51 -0.82
CA LEU A 87 2.28 13.22 -1.48
C LEU A 87 1.70 13.36 -2.89
N THR A 88 2.31 12.69 -3.85
CA THR A 88 2.00 12.84 -5.28
C THR A 88 1.38 11.58 -5.89
N TYR A 89 0.88 10.68 -5.05
CA TYR A 89 0.18 9.47 -5.46
C TYR A 89 -1.09 9.31 -4.60
N PRO A 90 -2.08 8.50 -5.06
CA PRO A 90 -3.34 8.36 -4.32
C PRO A 90 -3.19 7.62 -3.00
N LEU A 91 -3.86 8.11 -1.96
CA LEU A 91 -4.11 7.38 -0.73
C LEU A 91 -5.58 6.99 -0.72
N LEU A 92 -5.86 5.71 -0.49
CA LEU A 92 -7.21 5.14 -0.56
C LEU A 92 -7.73 4.84 0.85
N SER A 93 -9.01 5.13 1.06
CA SER A 93 -9.69 4.95 2.34
C SER A 93 -10.42 3.62 2.38
N ASP A 94 -10.01 2.72 3.30
CA ASP A 94 -10.61 1.40 3.51
C ASP A 94 -11.15 1.32 4.94
N THR A 95 -12.17 2.12 5.25
CA THR A 95 -12.65 2.30 6.62
C THR A 95 -13.24 1.03 7.23
N ASP A 96 -13.83 0.15 6.45
CA ASP A 96 -14.36 -1.13 6.93
C ASP A 96 -13.32 -2.27 6.91
N ARG A 97 -12.12 -1.99 6.43
CA ARG A 97 -10.97 -2.91 6.34
C ARG A 97 -11.21 -4.14 5.45
N ALA A 98 -12.23 -4.10 4.61
CA ALA A 98 -12.57 -5.24 3.75
C ALA A 98 -11.47 -5.53 2.72
N VAL A 99 -10.87 -4.51 2.12
CA VAL A 99 -9.79 -4.67 1.15
C VAL A 99 -8.52 -5.17 1.84
N MET A 100 -8.17 -4.59 3.00
CA MET A 100 -7.03 -5.04 3.79
C MET A 100 -7.15 -6.52 4.14
N ASP A 101 -8.34 -6.93 4.59
CA ASP A 101 -8.59 -8.32 4.96
C ASP A 101 -8.45 -9.23 3.73
N ALA A 102 -9.01 -8.84 2.59
CA ALA A 102 -8.91 -9.61 1.36
C ALA A 102 -7.46 -9.79 0.89
N TYR A 103 -6.60 -8.80 1.16
CA TYR A 103 -5.18 -8.86 0.80
C TYR A 103 -4.30 -9.50 1.87
N GLY A 104 -4.86 -9.91 3.00
CA GLY A 104 -4.10 -10.50 4.10
C GLY A 104 -3.31 -9.47 4.93
N ALA A 105 -3.62 -8.18 4.78
CA ALA A 105 -2.92 -7.09 5.47
C ALA A 105 -3.62 -6.65 6.77
N TYR A 106 -4.59 -7.41 7.22
CA TYR A 106 -5.30 -7.16 8.48
C TYR A 106 -5.47 -8.49 9.22
N GLY A 107 -5.17 -8.50 10.50
CA GLY A 107 -5.30 -9.70 11.30
C GLY A 107 -4.46 -9.65 12.56
N GLU A 108 -4.14 -10.82 13.10
CA GLU A 108 -3.37 -10.95 14.33
C GLU A 108 -1.89 -10.65 14.06
N LYS A 109 -1.33 -9.81 14.92
CA LYS A 109 0.09 -9.49 14.90
C LYS A 109 0.62 -9.42 16.33
N THR A 110 1.93 -9.55 16.48
CA THR A 110 2.59 -9.43 17.80
C THR A 110 3.19 -8.03 17.93
N LEU A 111 2.82 -7.35 19.03
CA LEU A 111 3.31 -6.01 19.33
C LEU A 111 3.76 -6.01 20.79
N TYR A 112 5.06 -5.77 21.03
CA TYR A 112 5.66 -5.77 22.37
C TYR A 112 5.36 -7.07 23.13
N GLY A 113 5.43 -8.22 22.45
CA GLY A 113 5.18 -9.54 23.03
C GLY A 113 3.71 -9.89 23.24
N LYS A 114 2.79 -9.01 22.87
CA LYS A 114 1.34 -9.25 22.97
C LYS A 114 0.73 -9.44 21.60
N LYS A 115 -0.25 -10.33 21.51
CA LYS A 115 -1.02 -10.52 20.29
C LYS A 115 -2.12 -9.47 20.22
N VAL A 116 -2.17 -8.74 19.11
CA VAL A 116 -3.19 -7.73 18.83
C VAL A 116 -3.73 -7.93 17.42
N THR A 117 -4.97 -7.50 17.20
CA THR A 117 -5.57 -7.50 15.86
C THR A 117 -5.47 -6.11 15.27
N GLY A 118 -4.96 -6.00 14.06
CA GLY A 118 -4.82 -4.71 13.40
C GLY A 118 -4.22 -4.83 12.03
N VAL A 119 -3.88 -3.67 11.46
CA VAL A 119 -3.26 -3.60 10.14
C VAL A 119 -1.84 -4.16 10.23
N ILE A 120 -1.54 -5.07 9.33
CA ILE A 120 -0.20 -5.62 9.14
C ILE A 120 0.43 -4.81 8.01
N ARG A 121 1.47 -4.03 8.33
CA ARG A 121 2.18 -3.22 7.32
C ARG A 121 2.68 -4.14 6.21
N SER A 122 2.17 -3.94 5.00
CA SER A 122 2.40 -4.87 3.89
C SER A 122 2.52 -4.11 2.59
N THR A 123 3.23 -4.70 1.63
CA THR A 123 3.27 -4.19 0.26
C THR A 123 3.04 -5.33 -0.70
N ILE A 124 2.07 -5.18 -1.57
CA ILE A 124 1.72 -6.16 -2.59
C ILE A 124 1.94 -5.51 -3.95
N VAL A 125 2.80 -6.11 -4.76
CA VAL A 125 3.03 -5.66 -6.14
C VAL A 125 2.18 -6.53 -7.05
N VAL A 126 1.36 -5.87 -7.88
CA VAL A 126 0.44 -6.53 -8.82
C VAL A 126 0.93 -6.25 -10.23
N GLY A 127 1.03 -7.29 -11.05
CA GLY A 127 1.49 -7.18 -12.42
C GLY A 127 0.38 -6.75 -13.39
N PRO A 128 0.74 -6.55 -14.67
CA PRO A 128 -0.21 -6.09 -15.70
C PRO A 128 -1.39 -7.03 -15.93
N ASP A 129 -1.24 -8.29 -15.61
CA ASP A 129 -2.28 -9.31 -15.75
C ASP A 129 -3.18 -9.43 -14.50
N GLY A 130 -2.99 -8.56 -13.51
CA GLY A 130 -3.77 -8.59 -12.28
C GLY A 130 -3.33 -9.65 -11.28
N LYS A 131 -2.19 -10.28 -11.49
CA LYS A 131 -1.66 -11.30 -10.58
C LYS A 131 -0.58 -10.73 -9.68
N VAL A 132 -0.49 -11.27 -8.47
CA VAL A 132 0.53 -10.89 -7.49
C VAL A 132 1.92 -11.25 -8.02
N VAL A 133 2.81 -10.27 -8.09
CA VAL A 133 4.20 -10.44 -8.49
C VAL A 133 5.10 -10.57 -7.26
N LEU A 134 4.87 -9.75 -6.24
CA LEU A 134 5.71 -9.72 -5.05
C LEU A 134 4.87 -9.35 -3.84
N PRO A 135 4.57 -10.33 -2.96
CA PRO A 135 3.90 -10.05 -1.69
C PRO A 135 4.93 -9.89 -0.59
N LYS A 136 4.88 -8.77 0.13
CA LYS A 136 5.74 -8.51 1.30
C LYS A 136 4.86 -8.17 2.49
N TYR A 137 4.86 -9.03 3.49
CA TYR A 137 4.08 -8.85 4.71
C TYR A 137 4.97 -8.51 5.89
N ASN A 138 4.41 -7.80 6.86
CA ASN A 138 5.08 -7.45 8.10
C ASN A 138 6.40 -6.70 7.84
N VAL A 139 6.35 -5.71 6.96
CA VAL A 139 7.51 -4.92 6.57
C VAL A 139 7.78 -3.80 7.57
N LYS A 140 9.03 -3.35 7.65
CA LYS A 140 9.41 -2.19 8.46
C LYS A 140 9.26 -0.93 7.64
N ALA A 141 8.77 0.16 8.26
CA ALA A 141 8.60 1.44 7.56
C ALA A 141 9.94 2.00 7.09
N THR A 142 10.96 1.97 7.96
CA THR A 142 12.29 2.52 7.63
C THR A 142 13.03 1.58 6.68
N GLY A 143 13.47 2.13 5.54
CA GLY A 143 14.24 1.38 4.55
C GLY A 143 13.43 0.46 3.65
N HIS A 144 12.10 0.41 3.82
CA HIS A 144 11.27 -0.49 3.04
C HIS A 144 11.31 -0.18 1.54
N VAL A 145 11.17 1.09 1.15
CA VAL A 145 11.11 1.47 -0.27
C VAL A 145 12.42 1.14 -0.98
N ALA A 146 13.57 1.37 -0.33
CA ALA A 146 14.86 1.01 -0.89
C ALA A 146 14.98 -0.51 -1.08
N ALA A 147 14.55 -1.30 -0.08
CA ALA A 147 14.56 -2.75 -0.16
C ALA A 147 13.61 -3.26 -1.25
N LEU A 148 12.45 -2.63 -1.39
CA LEU A 148 11.48 -2.96 -2.44
C LEU A 148 12.05 -2.68 -3.83
N SER A 149 12.66 -1.52 -4.02
CA SER A 149 13.29 -1.16 -5.30
C SER A 149 14.34 -2.18 -5.70
N LYS A 150 15.16 -2.60 -4.74
CA LYS A 150 16.19 -3.62 -4.97
C LYS A 150 15.56 -4.97 -5.33
N ALA A 151 14.50 -5.37 -4.63
CA ALA A 151 13.78 -6.62 -4.91
C ALA A 151 13.14 -6.62 -6.30
N LEU A 152 12.76 -5.45 -6.81
CA LEU A 152 12.20 -5.28 -8.15
C LEU A 152 13.27 -5.09 -9.23
N GLY A 153 14.55 -5.08 -8.86
CA GLY A 153 15.65 -4.93 -9.81
C GLY A 153 15.83 -3.53 -10.34
N LEU A 154 15.44 -2.52 -9.58
CA LEU A 154 15.45 -1.11 -10.03
C LEU A 154 16.69 -0.32 -9.62
N ASP A 155 17.59 -0.91 -8.87
CA ASP A 155 18.83 -0.25 -8.43
C ASP A 155 20.04 -0.76 -9.18
#